data_b5abbd46225acaf0956f0e1c45b6261d
#
_entry.id   b5abbd46225acaf0956f0e1c45b6261d
#
_cell.length_a   1.000
_cell.length_b   1.000
_cell.length_c   1.000
_cell.angle_alpha   90.00
_cell.angle_beta   90.00
_cell.angle_gamma   90.00
#
_symmetry.space_group_name_H-M   'P 1'
#
loop_
_entity.id
_entity.type
_entity.pdbx_description
1 polymer ?
#
loop_
_entity_poly.entity_id
_entity_poly.type
_entity_poly.pdbx_seq_one_letter_code
_entity_poly.pdbx_strand_id
1 'polypeptide(L)'
;MSKLEISAADLVAEARSQIPEVTTEEALAMAHDPDVVIVDIRDIRERAKTGFIPGSLHAPRGMLEFWVDPDSPYHKPEFAQDGKRYVFHCASGWRSALAVFQLQKMGFEAAHMKDGFNDWVAKGGAVEKDDRSR
;
A
#
# COMPACT_ATOMS: atom_id res chain seq x y z
N MET A 1 -4.97 34.43 3.31
CA MET A 1 -4.83 32.97 3.42
C MET A 1 -3.37 32.56 3.20
N SER A 2 -2.87 31.76 4.09
CA SER A 2 -1.48 31.31 3.99
C SER A 2 -1.34 30.16 3.00
N LYS A 3 -0.26 30.18 2.25
CA LYS A 3 0.17 29.01 1.48
C LYS A 3 1.03 28.14 2.37
N LEU A 4 0.98 26.84 2.13
CA LEU A 4 1.94 25.91 2.75
C LEU A 4 3.28 26.08 2.05
N GLU A 5 4.35 25.86 2.78
CA GLU A 5 5.70 25.90 2.21
C GLU A 5 5.97 24.73 1.28
N ILE A 6 5.35 23.58 1.60
CA ILE A 6 5.51 22.35 0.81
C ILE A 6 4.09 21.80 0.56
N SER A 7 3.81 21.51 -0.71
CA SER A 7 2.52 20.93 -1.07
C SER A 7 2.50 19.42 -0.86
N ALA A 8 1.30 18.84 -0.81
CA ALA A 8 1.17 17.40 -0.79
C ALA A 8 1.80 16.76 -2.04
N ALA A 9 1.64 17.40 -3.20
CA ALA A 9 2.24 16.90 -4.42
C ALA A 9 3.77 16.87 -4.33
N ASP A 10 4.38 17.88 -3.69
CA ASP A 10 5.83 17.90 -3.49
C ASP A 10 6.28 16.77 -2.56
N LEU A 11 5.54 16.51 -1.49
CA LEU A 11 5.85 15.40 -0.58
C LEU A 11 5.77 14.06 -1.31
N VAL A 12 4.77 13.89 -2.14
CA VAL A 12 4.60 12.66 -2.93
C VAL A 12 5.75 12.51 -3.92
N ALA A 13 6.11 13.57 -4.63
CA ALA A 13 7.21 13.54 -5.60
C ALA A 13 8.54 13.16 -4.93
N GLU A 14 8.83 13.74 -3.77
CA GLU A 14 10.01 13.38 -3.00
C GLU A 14 10.00 11.90 -2.61
N ALA A 15 8.88 11.44 -2.06
CA ALA A 15 8.75 10.05 -1.66
C ALA A 15 8.99 9.12 -2.84
N ARG A 16 8.34 9.39 -3.98
CA ARG A 16 8.44 8.55 -5.17
C ARG A 16 9.85 8.49 -5.73
N SER A 17 10.64 9.54 -5.54
CA SER A 17 12.04 9.56 -6.00
C SER A 17 12.97 8.68 -5.16
N GLN A 18 12.52 8.25 -3.98
CA GLN A 18 13.36 7.56 -3.00
C GLN A 18 12.95 6.10 -2.74
N ILE A 19 11.85 5.65 -3.30
CA ILE A 19 11.29 4.33 -2.98
C ILE A 19 11.16 3.48 -4.24
N PRO A 20 11.15 2.14 -4.09
CA PRO A 20 10.82 1.27 -5.22
C PRO A 20 9.36 1.43 -5.61
N GLU A 21 9.13 1.51 -6.91
CA GLU A 21 7.78 1.59 -7.46
C GLU A 21 7.50 0.38 -8.34
N VAL A 22 6.28 -0.11 -8.30
CA VAL A 22 5.81 -1.24 -9.10
C VAL A 22 4.75 -0.72 -10.07
N THR A 23 4.91 -1.03 -11.35
CA THR A 23 3.87 -0.71 -12.34
C THR A 23 2.69 -1.65 -12.17
N THR A 24 1.56 -1.28 -12.74
CA THR A 24 0.38 -2.16 -12.70
C THR A 24 0.66 -3.49 -13.40
N GLU A 25 1.38 -3.46 -14.52
CA GLU A 25 1.74 -4.68 -15.24
C GLU A 25 2.61 -5.60 -14.37
N GLU A 26 3.58 -5.04 -13.66
CA GLU A 26 4.41 -5.80 -12.72
C GLU A 26 3.57 -6.37 -11.57
N ALA A 27 2.64 -5.57 -11.04
CA ALA A 27 1.77 -6.01 -9.97
C ALA A 27 0.87 -7.17 -10.41
N LEU A 28 0.32 -7.09 -11.63
CA LEU A 28 -0.47 -8.17 -12.21
C LEU A 28 0.35 -9.46 -12.31
N ALA A 29 1.61 -9.35 -12.71
CA ALA A 29 2.48 -10.52 -12.85
C ALA A 29 2.82 -11.16 -11.50
N MET A 30 2.94 -10.36 -10.44
CA MET A 30 3.34 -10.87 -9.12
C MET A 30 2.16 -11.20 -8.20
N ALA A 31 0.94 -10.97 -8.63
CA ALA A 31 -0.24 -11.11 -7.77
C ALA A 31 -0.45 -12.53 -7.24
N HIS A 32 0.05 -13.55 -7.95
CA HIS A 32 -0.08 -14.95 -7.56
C HIS A 32 1.20 -15.53 -6.95
N ASP A 33 2.23 -14.70 -6.79
CA ASP A 33 3.48 -15.15 -6.18
C ASP A 33 3.27 -15.28 -4.67
N PRO A 34 3.47 -16.49 -4.09
CA PRO A 34 3.25 -16.68 -2.65
C PRO A 34 4.23 -15.88 -1.78
N ASP A 35 5.33 -15.40 -2.35
CA ASP A 35 6.32 -14.61 -1.62
C ASP A 35 6.02 -13.10 -1.67
N VAL A 36 4.96 -12.70 -2.35
CA VAL A 36 4.54 -11.30 -2.42
C VAL A 36 3.31 -11.09 -1.55
N VAL A 37 3.37 -10.10 -0.68
CA VAL A 37 2.25 -9.69 0.17
C VAL A 37 1.78 -8.33 -0.31
N ILE A 38 0.57 -8.27 -0.86
CA ILE A 38 -0.03 -7.01 -1.29
C ILE A 38 -0.81 -6.45 -0.11
N VAL A 39 -0.56 -5.18 0.20
CA VAL A 39 -1.17 -4.50 1.35
C VAL A 39 -1.96 -3.29 0.88
N ASP A 40 -3.23 -3.30 1.15
CA ASP A 40 -4.16 -2.22 0.84
C ASP A 40 -4.24 -1.27 2.03
N ILE A 41 -3.80 -0.02 1.84
CA ILE A 41 -3.80 0.96 2.94
C ILE A 41 -4.94 1.97 2.84
N ARG A 42 -5.90 1.70 1.97
CA ARG A 42 -7.08 2.56 1.85
C ARG A 42 -7.93 2.44 3.12
N ASP A 43 -8.85 3.39 3.29
CA ASP A 43 -9.87 3.29 4.33
C ASP A 43 -10.69 2.01 4.10
N ILE A 44 -11.11 1.36 5.19
CA ILE A 44 -11.87 0.12 5.10
C ILE A 44 -13.16 0.31 4.28
N ARG A 45 -13.72 1.51 4.30
CA ARG A 45 -14.93 1.83 3.52
C ARG A 45 -14.67 1.83 2.02
N GLU A 46 -13.45 2.17 1.60
CA GLU A 46 -13.07 2.08 0.19
C GLU A 46 -13.04 0.63 -0.27
N ARG A 47 -12.48 -0.27 0.56
CA ARG A 47 -12.50 -1.71 0.26
C ARG A 47 -13.93 -2.23 0.16
N ALA A 48 -14.78 -1.80 1.08
CA ALA A 48 -16.18 -2.21 1.09
C ALA A 48 -16.91 -1.75 -0.18
N LYS A 49 -16.62 -0.53 -0.62
CA LYS A 49 -17.31 0.09 -1.74
C LYS A 49 -16.84 -0.44 -3.10
N THR A 50 -15.53 -0.55 -3.30
CA THR A 50 -14.96 -0.85 -4.61
C THR A 50 -14.31 -2.22 -4.70
N GLY A 51 -14.26 -2.97 -3.59
CA GLY A 51 -13.60 -4.25 -3.55
C GLY A 51 -12.12 -4.12 -3.29
N PHE A 52 -11.41 -5.23 -3.41
CA PHE A 52 -9.99 -5.30 -3.07
C PHE A 52 -9.30 -6.39 -3.90
N ILE A 53 -7.98 -6.33 -3.97
CA ILE A 53 -7.19 -7.34 -4.66
C ILE A 53 -7.27 -8.65 -3.86
N PRO A 54 -7.65 -9.78 -4.47
CA PRO A 54 -7.75 -11.05 -3.74
C PRO A 54 -6.45 -11.39 -3.01
N GLY A 55 -6.59 -11.82 -1.76
CA GLY A 55 -5.44 -12.17 -0.92
C GLY A 55 -4.70 -11.00 -0.30
N SER A 56 -5.08 -9.77 -0.61
CA SER A 56 -4.41 -8.61 -0.04
C SER A 56 -4.77 -8.42 1.43
N LEU A 57 -3.78 -8.00 2.21
CA LEU A 57 -3.99 -7.58 3.59
C LEU A 57 -4.55 -6.16 3.58
N HIS A 58 -5.32 -5.82 4.61
CA HIS A 58 -5.72 -4.44 4.84
C HIS A 58 -4.96 -3.89 6.04
N ALA A 59 -4.39 -2.69 5.88
CA ALA A 59 -3.70 -2.00 6.95
C ALA A 59 -3.97 -0.50 6.79
N PRO A 60 -4.75 0.11 7.70
CA PRO A 60 -5.04 1.53 7.58
C PRO A 60 -3.75 2.35 7.68
N ARG A 61 -3.64 3.38 6.83
CA ARG A 61 -2.43 4.21 6.75
C ARG A 61 -1.95 4.68 8.12
N GLY A 62 -2.88 5.03 9.01
CA GLY A 62 -2.57 5.57 10.33
C GLY A 62 -1.95 4.59 11.31
N MET A 63 -1.98 3.29 11.03
CA MET A 63 -1.46 2.26 11.94
C MET A 63 -0.20 1.58 11.43
N LEU A 64 0.27 1.91 10.24
CA LEU A 64 1.35 1.15 9.61
C LEU A 64 2.63 1.11 10.45
N GLU A 65 3.09 2.27 10.93
CA GLU A 65 4.33 2.32 11.71
C GLU A 65 4.25 1.42 12.94
N PHE A 66 3.09 1.36 13.55
CA PHE A 66 2.89 0.56 14.76
C PHE A 66 2.73 -0.92 14.44
N TRP A 67 2.15 -1.26 13.29
CA TRP A 67 1.92 -2.65 12.93
C TRP A 67 3.18 -3.34 12.42
N VAL A 68 4.09 -2.59 11.78
CA VAL A 68 5.33 -3.18 11.24
C VAL A 68 6.43 -3.34 12.28
N ASP A 69 6.37 -2.58 13.39
CA ASP A 69 7.42 -2.56 14.39
C ASP A 69 7.23 -3.69 15.41
N PRO A 70 8.14 -4.70 15.44
CA PRO A 70 8.03 -5.81 16.40
C PRO A 70 8.06 -5.36 17.86
N ASP A 71 8.64 -4.19 18.16
CA ASP A 71 8.71 -3.67 19.51
C ASP A 71 7.49 -2.84 19.90
N SER A 72 6.59 -2.60 18.96
CA SER A 72 5.36 -1.87 19.23
C SER A 72 4.33 -2.80 19.88
N PRO A 73 3.52 -2.31 20.84
CA PRO A 73 2.44 -3.12 21.41
C PRO A 73 1.34 -3.47 20.40
N TYR A 74 1.35 -2.81 19.23
CA TYR A 74 0.35 -3.04 18.17
C TYR A 74 0.88 -3.88 17.02
N HIS A 75 2.07 -4.44 17.15
CA HIS A 75 2.71 -5.21 16.08
C HIS A 75 1.80 -6.33 15.54
N LYS A 76 1.81 -6.48 14.22
CA LYS A 76 1.12 -7.57 13.51
C LYS A 76 2.16 -8.48 12.86
N PRO A 77 2.19 -9.77 13.20
CA PRO A 77 3.22 -10.68 12.65
C PRO A 77 3.16 -10.85 11.14
N GLU A 78 2.04 -10.51 10.51
CA GLU A 78 1.94 -10.50 9.05
C GLU A 78 2.98 -9.61 8.39
N PHE A 79 3.50 -8.62 9.11
CA PHE A 79 4.52 -7.70 8.61
C PHE A 79 5.95 -8.12 8.99
N ALA A 80 6.12 -9.31 9.55
CA ALA A 80 7.44 -9.81 9.94
C ALA A 80 7.72 -11.19 9.35
N GLN A 81 7.23 -11.45 8.15
CA GLN A 81 7.41 -12.73 7.47
C GLN A 81 8.72 -12.72 6.66
N ASP A 82 9.64 -13.59 7.03
CA ASP A 82 10.92 -13.70 6.34
C ASP A 82 10.73 -14.14 4.89
N GLY A 83 11.50 -13.54 3.99
CA GLY A 83 11.49 -13.90 2.58
C GLY A 83 10.32 -13.34 1.80
N LYS A 84 9.46 -12.56 2.42
CA LYS A 84 8.33 -11.95 1.73
C LYS A 84 8.69 -10.56 1.20
N ARG A 85 8.08 -10.21 0.07
CA ARG A 85 8.14 -8.87 -0.50
C ARG A 85 6.81 -8.18 -0.25
N TYR A 86 6.85 -6.98 0.30
CA TYR A 86 5.65 -6.22 0.62
C TYR A 86 5.42 -5.16 -0.45
N VAL A 87 4.23 -5.15 -1.05
CA VAL A 87 3.84 -4.18 -2.06
C VAL A 87 2.56 -3.50 -1.57
N PHE A 88 2.70 -2.22 -1.23
CA PHE A 88 1.60 -1.43 -0.70
C PHE A 88 0.87 -0.72 -1.82
N HIS A 89 -0.42 -0.48 -1.64
CA HIS A 89 -1.18 0.33 -2.58
C HIS A 89 -2.28 1.13 -1.89
N CYS A 90 -2.66 2.20 -2.57
CA CYS A 90 -3.86 2.95 -2.23
C CYS A 90 -4.70 3.10 -3.51
N ALA A 91 -5.49 4.15 -3.64
CA ALA A 91 -6.32 4.32 -4.83
C ALA A 91 -5.52 4.77 -6.06
N SER A 92 -4.62 5.75 -5.90
CA SER A 92 -3.90 6.38 -7.01
C SER A 92 -2.39 6.53 -6.81
N GLY A 93 -1.85 6.02 -5.71
CA GLY A 93 -0.41 6.01 -5.48
C GLY A 93 0.14 7.14 -4.61
N TRP A 94 -0.69 8.05 -4.14
CA TRP A 94 -0.20 9.15 -3.29
C TRP A 94 -0.01 8.74 -1.84
N ARG A 95 -1.04 8.17 -1.22
CA ARG A 95 -0.94 7.71 0.18
C ARG A 95 0.12 6.61 0.32
N SER A 96 0.18 5.69 -0.64
CA SER A 96 1.13 4.58 -0.57
C SER A 96 2.57 5.06 -0.77
N ALA A 97 2.80 6.09 -1.59
CA ALA A 97 4.14 6.67 -1.74
C ALA A 97 4.63 7.23 -0.42
N LEU A 98 3.80 8.02 0.26
CA LEU A 98 4.17 8.60 1.56
C LEU A 98 4.36 7.52 2.61
N ALA A 99 3.51 6.50 2.61
CA ALA A 99 3.60 5.40 3.57
C ALA A 99 4.90 4.62 3.41
N VAL A 100 5.22 4.19 2.19
CA VAL A 100 6.43 3.41 1.94
C VAL A 100 7.68 4.22 2.26
N PHE A 101 7.69 5.50 1.93
CA PHE A 101 8.82 6.37 2.26
C PHE A 101 9.04 6.45 3.77
N GLN A 102 7.96 6.57 4.54
CA GLN A 102 8.04 6.59 6.00
C GLN A 102 8.54 5.25 6.54
N LEU A 103 8.02 4.12 6.03
CA LEU A 103 8.46 2.79 6.48
C LEU A 103 9.92 2.53 6.12
N GLN A 104 10.39 3.04 4.98
CA GLN A 104 11.79 2.92 4.58
C GLN A 104 12.71 3.58 5.61
N LYS A 105 12.30 4.72 6.18
CA LYS A 105 13.07 5.40 7.22
C LYS A 105 13.20 4.55 8.48
N MET A 106 12.25 3.65 8.71
CA MET A 106 12.30 2.71 9.84
C MET A 106 13.15 1.47 9.53
N GLY A 107 13.59 1.31 8.29
CA GLY A 107 14.32 0.14 7.85
C GLY A 107 13.42 -0.98 7.32
N PHE A 108 12.12 -0.72 7.14
CA PHE A 108 11.19 -1.69 6.59
C PHE A 108 11.20 -1.59 5.06
N GLU A 109 11.66 -2.63 4.38
CA GLU A 109 11.75 -2.64 2.93
C GLU A 109 10.41 -2.98 2.29
N ALA A 110 9.97 -2.13 1.38
CA ALA A 110 8.72 -2.31 0.67
C ALA A 110 8.72 -1.51 -0.62
N ALA A 111 7.82 -1.88 -1.53
CA ALA A 111 7.53 -1.11 -2.73
C ALA A 111 6.06 -0.69 -2.69
N HIS A 112 5.65 0.17 -3.62
CA HIS A 112 4.24 0.49 -3.77
C HIS A 112 3.82 0.43 -5.24
N MET A 113 2.54 0.20 -5.47
CA MET A 113 1.95 0.26 -6.81
C MET A 113 1.78 1.73 -7.18
N LYS A 114 2.57 2.19 -8.15
CA LYS A 114 2.66 3.63 -8.43
C LYS A 114 1.35 4.24 -8.92
N ASP A 115 0.49 3.45 -9.58
CA ASP A 115 -0.78 3.95 -10.12
C ASP A 115 -2.00 3.45 -9.34
N GLY A 116 -1.79 2.60 -8.36
CA GLY A 116 -2.80 2.22 -7.38
C GLY A 116 -3.90 1.30 -7.88
N PHE A 117 -4.90 1.15 -7.02
CA PHE A 117 -6.02 0.24 -7.26
C PHE A 117 -6.87 0.68 -8.47
N ASN A 118 -6.99 1.98 -8.71
CA ASN A 118 -7.78 2.46 -9.84
C ASN A 118 -7.23 1.94 -11.17
N ASP A 119 -5.90 1.97 -11.32
CA ASP A 119 -5.27 1.47 -12.53
C ASP A 119 -5.28 -0.05 -12.60
N TRP A 120 -5.16 -0.72 -11.45
CA TRP A 120 -5.30 -2.17 -11.37
C TRP A 120 -6.64 -2.62 -11.96
N VAL A 121 -7.73 -1.97 -11.56
CA VAL A 121 -9.07 -2.27 -12.08
C VAL A 121 -9.17 -1.96 -13.57
N ALA A 122 -8.64 -0.80 -13.97
CA ALA A 122 -8.70 -0.36 -15.37
C ALA A 122 -7.97 -1.33 -16.30
N LYS A 123 -6.94 -2.00 -15.81
CA LYS A 123 -6.16 -2.97 -16.60
C LYS A 123 -6.60 -4.43 -16.39
N GLY A 124 -7.76 -4.62 -15.82
CA GLY A 124 -8.38 -5.94 -15.72
C GLY A 124 -7.90 -6.80 -14.57
N GLY A 125 -7.29 -6.21 -13.55
CA GLY A 125 -6.87 -6.95 -12.36
C GLY A 125 -8.08 -7.51 -11.62
N ALA A 126 -7.90 -8.67 -10.97
CA ALA A 126 -8.97 -9.33 -10.24
C ALA A 126 -9.41 -8.50 -9.04
N VAL A 127 -10.71 -8.46 -8.79
CA VAL A 127 -11.31 -7.75 -7.67
C VAL A 127 -12.28 -8.67 -6.96
N GLU A 128 -12.17 -8.68 -5.63
CA GLU A 128 -13.06 -9.44 -4.76
C GLU A 128 -13.82 -8.49 -3.87
N LYS A 129 -15.06 -8.83 -3.54
CA LYS A 129 -15.86 -8.03 -2.63
C LYS A 129 -16.22 -8.86 -1.41
N ASP A 130 -16.13 -8.23 -0.25
CA ASP A 130 -16.52 -8.84 1.02
C ASP A 130 -18.02 -8.74 1.16
N ASP A 131 -18.68 -9.89 1.42
CA ASP A 131 -20.12 -9.91 1.64
C ASP A 131 -20.54 -9.02 2.80
N ARG A 132 -19.70 -8.83 3.79
CA ARG A 132 -19.97 -7.95 4.93
C ARG A 132 -19.96 -6.47 4.56
N SER A 133 -19.54 -6.13 3.37
CA SER A 133 -19.44 -4.74 2.92
C SER A 133 -20.73 -4.17 2.35
N ARG A 134 -21.78 -4.95 2.32
CA ARG A 134 -23.08 -4.51 1.81
C ARG A 134 -23.78 -3.56 2.77
#